data_e96da7dc222161cfd329f38619717c04
#
_entry.id   e96da7dc222161cfd329f38619717c04
#
_cell.length_a   1.000
_cell.length_b   1.000
_cell.length_c   1.000
_cell.angle_alpha   90.00
_cell.angle_beta   90.00
_cell.angle_gamma   90.00
#
_symmetry.space_group_name_H-M   'P 1'
#
loop_
_entity.id
_entity.type
_entity.pdbx_description
1 polymer ?
#
loop_
_entity_poly.entity_id
_entity_poly.type
_entity_poly.pdbx_seq_one_letter_code
_entity_poly.pdbx_strand_id
1 'polypeptide(L)'
;MSDEKKGFWSRLVSGLSKTRDNIVSGIDSIFNGFSSIDDDFYEEIEEILIMGDIGVNATEAIIENLKEKVKENKIKDPAECKELLIHSIKEQMDVGETAYRFENEKSVVLIIGVNGVGKTTSVGKLAGKLKDQGKKVVLAAADTFRAAAGDQLLEWAKRANVEMIGGQEGADPAAVVYDAVAAAKARNADVLLCDTAGRLHNKKNLMEELKKINRILEREYPDAYRETLVVLDATTGQNALAQAREFSEVADITGIILTKMDGTAKGGIAVAIHSELGIPVKYIGVGETIEDLQKFDSNEFVNALFDVKQETKDSTEREE
;
A
#
# COMPACT_ATOMS: atom_id res chain seq x y z
N MET A 1 7.56 20.08 -4.66
CA MET A 1 6.37 19.28 -4.32
C MET A 1 5.14 20.13 -4.53
N SER A 2 4.06 19.61 -5.16
CA SER A 2 2.78 20.33 -5.26
C SER A 2 2.17 20.53 -3.86
N ASP A 3 1.36 21.57 -3.68
CA ASP A 3 0.72 21.85 -2.39
C ASP A 3 -0.16 20.68 -1.91
N GLU A 4 -0.74 19.91 -2.83
CA GLU A 4 -1.53 18.70 -2.55
C GLU A 4 -0.68 17.58 -1.94
N LYS A 5 0.53 17.33 -2.47
CA LYS A 5 1.46 16.38 -1.87
C LYS A 5 1.88 16.79 -0.46
N LYS A 6 2.15 18.08 -0.23
CA LYS A 6 2.46 18.59 1.11
C LYS A 6 1.29 18.35 2.08
N GLY A 7 0.05 18.59 1.64
CA GLY A 7 -1.15 18.33 2.44
C GLY A 7 -1.34 16.85 2.77
N PHE A 8 -1.08 15.95 1.82
CA PHE A 8 -1.14 14.49 2.04
C PHE A 8 -0.12 14.03 3.09
N TRP A 9 1.14 14.39 2.91
CA TRP A 9 2.21 13.99 3.84
C TRP A 9 2.02 14.59 5.23
N SER A 10 1.51 15.81 5.34
CA SER A 10 1.15 16.40 6.63
C SER A 10 0.06 15.58 7.35
N ARG A 11 -0.95 15.08 6.63
CA ARG A 11 -1.97 14.20 7.22
C ARG A 11 -1.39 12.83 7.60
N LEU A 12 -0.52 12.24 6.78
CA LEU A 12 0.15 11.00 7.11
C LEU A 12 1.01 11.14 8.38
N VAL A 13 1.84 12.17 8.46
CA VAL A 13 2.67 12.48 9.64
C VAL A 13 1.79 12.67 10.88
N SER A 14 0.67 13.40 10.75
CA SER A 14 -0.29 13.58 11.84
C SER A 14 -0.96 12.26 12.23
N GLY A 15 -1.33 11.43 11.26
CA GLY A 15 -1.93 10.11 11.49
C GLY A 15 -0.99 9.15 12.19
N LEU A 16 0.28 9.16 11.80
CA LEU A 16 1.31 8.31 12.39
C LEU A 16 1.86 8.84 13.73
N SER A 17 1.41 9.99 14.23
CA SER A 17 1.97 10.63 15.43
C SER A 17 2.06 9.68 16.64
N LYS A 18 1.01 8.91 16.92
CA LYS A 18 0.99 7.98 18.05
C LYS A 18 1.99 6.83 17.90
N THR A 19 2.10 6.25 16.70
CA THR A 19 3.10 5.21 16.41
C THR A 19 4.49 5.80 16.50
N ARG A 20 4.69 6.95 15.88
CA ARG A 20 5.95 7.70 15.89
C ARG A 20 6.39 8.03 17.32
N ASP A 21 5.52 8.62 18.14
CA ASP A 21 5.88 9.07 19.49
C ASP A 21 6.34 7.89 20.36
N ASN A 22 5.75 6.70 20.17
CA ASN A 22 6.18 5.48 20.85
C ASN A 22 7.54 4.98 20.34
N ILE A 23 7.72 4.91 19.02
CA ILE A 23 8.96 4.42 18.40
C ILE A 23 10.11 5.41 18.68
N VAL A 24 9.91 6.70 18.42
CA VAL A 24 10.98 7.72 18.51
C VAL A 24 11.46 7.89 19.93
N SER A 25 10.54 8.03 20.92
CA SER A 25 10.93 8.21 22.32
C SER A 25 11.68 6.99 22.85
N GLY A 26 11.30 5.80 22.46
CA GLY A 26 11.99 4.56 22.83
C GLY A 26 13.37 4.46 22.17
N ILE A 27 13.42 4.62 20.84
CA ILE A 27 14.66 4.58 20.07
C ILE A 27 15.65 5.63 20.56
N ASP A 28 15.24 6.90 20.74
CA ASP A 28 16.14 7.96 21.24
C ASP A 28 16.66 7.67 22.65
N SER A 29 15.86 7.04 23.51
CA SER A 29 16.29 6.61 24.84
C SER A 29 17.38 5.55 24.78
N ILE A 30 17.25 4.56 23.88
CA ILE A 30 18.22 3.49 23.68
C ILE A 30 19.53 4.06 23.11
N PHE A 31 19.45 4.77 21.99
CA PHE A 31 20.67 5.27 21.30
C PHE A 31 21.45 6.30 22.11
N ASN A 32 20.79 7.01 23.04
CA ASN A 32 21.48 7.93 23.96
C ASN A 32 21.84 7.31 25.31
N GLY A 33 21.23 6.20 25.69
CA GLY A 33 21.40 5.55 27.00
C GLY A 33 22.45 4.46 27.04
N PHE A 34 22.68 3.78 25.93
CA PHE A 34 23.67 2.70 25.85
C PHE A 34 25.08 3.25 25.53
N SER A 35 26.08 2.67 26.15
CA SER A 35 27.50 2.97 25.92
C SER A 35 28.19 1.96 24.99
N SER A 36 27.52 0.84 24.67
CA SER A 36 28.05 -0.25 23.85
C SER A 36 26.94 -0.87 23.03
N ILE A 37 27.32 -1.44 21.88
CA ILE A 37 26.43 -2.22 21.02
C ILE A 37 26.62 -3.68 21.41
N ASP A 38 25.73 -4.18 22.25
CA ASP A 38 25.70 -5.55 22.76
C ASP A 38 24.33 -6.20 22.56
N ASP A 39 24.13 -7.39 23.09
CA ASP A 39 22.87 -8.11 22.91
C ASP A 39 21.70 -7.36 23.58
N ASP A 40 21.89 -6.79 24.75
CA ASP A 40 20.87 -6.01 25.46
C ASP A 40 20.42 -4.79 24.63
N PHE A 41 21.36 -4.14 23.94
CA PHE A 41 21.06 -3.01 23.04
C PHE A 41 20.12 -3.44 21.89
N TYR A 42 20.37 -4.61 21.29
CA TYR A 42 19.51 -5.10 20.21
C TYR A 42 18.14 -5.58 20.70
N GLU A 43 18.08 -6.21 21.87
CA GLU A 43 16.83 -6.66 22.51
C GLU A 43 15.89 -5.47 22.78
N GLU A 44 16.40 -4.35 23.28
CA GLU A 44 15.63 -3.14 23.52
C GLU A 44 15.09 -2.53 22.21
N ILE A 45 15.89 -2.51 21.14
CA ILE A 45 15.40 -2.05 19.81
C ILE A 45 14.29 -2.97 19.31
N GLU A 46 14.47 -4.29 19.45
CA GLU A 46 13.48 -5.29 19.05
C GLU A 46 12.14 -5.03 19.75
N GLU A 47 12.14 -4.82 21.08
CA GLU A 47 10.93 -4.56 21.85
C GLU A 47 10.18 -3.32 21.33
N ILE A 48 10.91 -2.23 21.04
CA ILE A 48 10.31 -1.00 20.51
C ILE A 48 9.70 -1.19 19.12
N LEU A 49 10.38 -1.89 18.23
CA LEU A 49 9.86 -2.15 16.89
C LEU A 49 8.60 -3.03 16.94
N ILE A 50 8.55 -4.03 17.81
CA ILE A 50 7.36 -4.85 18.03
C ILE A 50 6.21 -4.00 18.59
N MET A 51 6.48 -3.14 19.57
CA MET A 51 5.48 -2.21 20.11
C MET A 51 4.95 -1.22 19.05
N GLY A 52 5.74 -0.92 18.02
CA GLY A 52 5.38 -0.12 16.85
C GLY A 52 4.52 -0.86 15.81
N ASP A 53 4.02 -2.06 16.10
CA ASP A 53 3.26 -2.94 15.17
C ASP A 53 4.08 -3.45 13.94
N ILE A 54 5.41 -3.41 14.01
CA ILE A 54 6.26 -3.98 12.94
C ILE A 54 6.17 -5.51 12.93
N GLY A 55 5.85 -6.12 14.08
CA GLY A 55 5.69 -7.57 14.20
C GLY A 55 7.02 -8.30 14.43
N VAL A 56 6.95 -9.49 15.05
CA VAL A 56 8.13 -10.24 15.50
C VAL A 56 9.04 -10.62 14.33
N ASN A 57 8.50 -11.30 13.30
CA ASN A 57 9.32 -11.80 12.19
C ASN A 57 10.01 -10.68 11.39
N ALA A 58 9.30 -9.56 11.15
CA ALA A 58 9.88 -8.42 10.46
C ALA A 58 10.97 -7.75 11.32
N THR A 59 10.73 -7.64 12.62
CA THR A 59 11.70 -7.08 13.56
C THR A 59 12.97 -7.93 13.64
N GLU A 60 12.86 -9.27 13.77
CA GLU A 60 14.02 -10.17 13.73
C GLU A 60 14.87 -9.96 12.47
N ALA A 61 14.22 -9.92 11.29
CA ALA A 61 14.93 -9.68 10.03
C ALA A 61 15.63 -8.30 9.97
N ILE A 62 14.99 -7.26 10.53
CA ILE A 62 15.58 -5.92 10.61
C ILE A 62 16.79 -5.92 11.55
N ILE A 63 16.68 -6.56 12.71
CA ILE A 63 17.78 -6.63 13.69
C ILE A 63 18.95 -7.45 13.15
N GLU A 64 18.72 -8.57 12.49
CA GLU A 64 19.79 -9.35 11.85
C GLU A 64 20.52 -8.51 10.79
N ASN A 65 19.79 -7.82 9.92
CA ASN A 65 20.38 -6.93 8.93
C ASN A 65 21.18 -5.78 9.59
N LEU A 66 20.65 -5.20 10.67
CA LEU A 66 21.36 -4.17 11.44
C LEU A 66 22.68 -4.72 12.03
N LYS A 67 22.67 -5.91 12.65
CA LYS A 67 23.87 -6.57 13.19
C LYS A 67 24.92 -6.79 12.10
N GLU A 68 24.52 -7.25 10.92
CA GLU A 68 25.43 -7.42 9.78
C GLU A 68 26.06 -6.08 9.34
N LYS A 69 25.24 -5.05 9.14
CA LYS A 69 25.70 -3.72 8.72
C LYS A 69 26.60 -3.06 9.76
N VAL A 70 26.29 -3.17 11.05
CA VAL A 70 27.14 -2.68 12.15
C VAL A 70 28.51 -3.34 12.10
N LYS A 71 28.59 -4.65 11.88
CA LYS A 71 29.85 -5.40 11.76
C LYS A 71 30.63 -5.00 10.51
N GLU A 72 29.97 -4.91 9.37
CA GLU A 72 30.60 -4.53 8.09
C GLU A 72 31.17 -3.12 8.13
N ASN A 73 30.43 -2.17 8.67
CA ASN A 73 30.84 -0.76 8.78
C ASN A 73 31.70 -0.48 10.02
N LYS A 74 31.94 -1.50 10.87
CA LYS A 74 32.75 -1.40 12.11
C LYS A 74 32.25 -0.30 13.06
N ILE A 75 30.94 -0.13 13.13
CA ILE A 75 30.29 0.85 13.99
C ILE A 75 30.47 0.42 15.45
N LYS A 76 30.82 1.39 16.30
CA LYS A 76 31.02 1.18 17.74
C LYS A 76 30.15 2.10 18.59
N ASP A 77 29.68 3.21 18.00
CA ASP A 77 28.82 4.17 18.68
C ASP A 77 27.35 3.80 18.44
N PRO A 78 26.56 3.55 19.50
CA PRO A 78 25.14 3.33 19.39
C PRO A 78 24.40 4.40 18.57
N ALA A 79 24.79 5.67 18.69
CA ALA A 79 24.16 6.78 17.98
C ALA A 79 24.23 6.63 16.43
N GLU A 80 25.32 6.06 15.90
CA GLU A 80 25.47 5.78 14.47
C GLU A 80 24.51 4.67 13.99
N CYS A 81 24.07 3.77 14.88
CA CYS A 81 23.16 2.69 14.54
C CYS A 81 21.77 3.19 14.20
N LYS A 82 21.33 4.33 14.74
CA LYS A 82 20.01 4.90 14.43
C LYS A 82 19.85 5.22 12.94
N GLU A 83 20.83 5.91 12.37
CA GLU A 83 20.82 6.26 10.94
C GLU A 83 20.87 4.99 10.07
N LEU A 84 21.69 4.02 10.48
CA LEU A 84 21.83 2.75 9.79
C LEU A 84 20.55 1.93 9.82
N LEU A 85 19.85 1.87 10.95
CA LEU A 85 18.55 1.24 11.09
C LEU A 85 17.50 1.86 10.16
N ILE A 86 17.39 3.20 10.20
CA ILE A 86 16.45 3.95 9.38
C ILE A 86 16.72 3.74 7.88
N HIS A 87 17.99 3.81 7.49
CA HIS A 87 18.42 3.59 6.11
C HIS A 87 18.10 2.17 5.64
N SER A 88 18.35 1.19 6.49
CA SER A 88 18.07 -0.23 6.21
C SER A 88 16.57 -0.49 5.96
N ILE A 89 15.71 0.11 6.79
CA ILE A 89 14.25 -0.02 6.62
C ILE A 89 13.81 0.67 5.32
N LYS A 90 14.37 1.84 4.99
CA LYS A 90 14.06 2.53 3.72
C LYS A 90 14.41 1.71 2.50
N GLU A 91 15.61 1.12 2.48
CA GLU A 91 16.07 0.25 1.39
C GLU A 91 15.17 -0.98 1.22
N GLN A 92 14.81 -1.63 2.34
CA GLN A 92 13.92 -2.79 2.31
C GLN A 92 12.53 -2.46 1.76
N MET A 93 12.01 -1.27 2.06
CA MET A 93 10.66 -0.86 1.64
C MET A 93 10.62 -0.19 0.26
N ASP A 94 11.75 0.01 -0.39
CA ASP A 94 11.76 0.60 -1.74
C ASP A 94 11.19 -0.38 -2.75
N VAL A 95 10.10 0.02 -3.40
CA VAL A 95 9.39 -0.81 -4.37
C VAL A 95 9.88 -0.60 -5.81
N GLY A 96 10.69 0.44 -6.04
CA GLY A 96 11.19 0.83 -7.35
C GLY A 96 10.10 1.25 -8.35
N GLU A 97 10.51 1.84 -9.47
CA GLU A 97 9.59 2.34 -10.49
C GLU A 97 8.84 1.21 -11.24
N THR A 98 9.45 0.03 -11.35
CA THR A 98 8.85 -1.12 -12.03
C THR A 98 7.58 -1.64 -11.36
N ALA A 99 7.37 -1.33 -10.08
CA ALA A 99 6.17 -1.66 -9.35
C ALA A 99 4.90 -1.01 -9.93
N TYR A 100 5.03 0.08 -10.67
CA TYR A 100 3.92 0.85 -11.26
C TYR A 100 3.81 0.67 -12.77
N ARG A 101 4.35 -0.41 -13.33
CA ARG A 101 4.33 -0.72 -14.75
C ARG A 101 2.92 -0.68 -15.35
N PHE A 102 1.92 -1.12 -14.58
CA PHE A 102 0.51 -1.11 -14.99
C PHE A 102 -0.05 0.29 -15.32
N GLU A 103 0.53 1.35 -14.79
CA GLU A 103 0.12 2.72 -15.11
C GLU A 103 0.59 3.16 -16.51
N ASN A 104 1.65 2.55 -17.04
CA ASN A 104 2.31 2.93 -18.28
C ASN A 104 2.06 1.97 -19.44
N GLU A 105 1.49 0.81 -19.17
CA GLU A 105 1.12 -0.19 -20.17
C GLU A 105 -0.40 -0.36 -20.20
N LYS A 106 -0.90 -0.90 -21.31
CA LYS A 106 -2.30 -1.33 -21.34
C LYS A 106 -2.51 -2.42 -20.29
N SER A 107 -3.40 -2.18 -19.33
CA SER A 107 -3.47 -3.02 -18.14
C SER A 107 -4.90 -3.30 -17.67
N VAL A 108 -5.03 -4.39 -16.92
CA VAL A 108 -6.19 -4.68 -16.09
C VAL A 108 -5.76 -4.86 -14.64
N VAL A 109 -6.43 -4.16 -13.74
CA VAL A 109 -6.13 -4.16 -12.31
C VAL A 109 -7.32 -4.74 -11.56
N LEU A 110 -7.11 -5.86 -10.90
CA LEU A 110 -8.09 -6.45 -9.98
C LEU A 110 -7.89 -5.85 -8.58
N ILE A 111 -8.94 -5.29 -8.00
CA ILE A 111 -8.92 -4.75 -6.64
C ILE A 111 -9.66 -5.71 -5.74
N ILE A 112 -8.94 -6.38 -4.83
CA ILE A 112 -9.46 -7.38 -3.90
C ILE A 112 -9.28 -6.91 -2.45
N GLY A 113 -9.93 -7.57 -1.49
CA GLY A 113 -9.86 -7.22 -0.06
C GLY A 113 -11.18 -7.51 0.64
N VAL A 114 -11.21 -7.54 1.97
CA VAL A 114 -12.44 -7.77 2.74
C VAL A 114 -13.42 -6.59 2.65
N ASN A 115 -14.66 -6.78 3.11
CA ASN A 115 -15.62 -5.68 3.16
C ASN A 115 -15.20 -4.61 4.20
N GLY A 116 -15.42 -3.34 3.88
CA GLY A 116 -15.15 -2.21 4.77
C GLY A 116 -13.72 -1.68 4.77
N VAL A 117 -12.77 -2.33 4.08
CA VAL A 117 -11.37 -1.86 3.99
C VAL A 117 -11.16 -0.69 3.02
N GLY A 118 -12.18 -0.32 2.24
CA GLY A 118 -12.08 0.81 1.31
C GLY A 118 -11.78 0.44 -0.15
N LYS A 119 -12.10 -0.79 -0.61
CA LYS A 119 -11.89 -1.21 -2.03
C LYS A 119 -12.50 -0.25 -3.03
N THR A 120 -13.83 -0.09 -3.00
CA THR A 120 -14.57 0.79 -3.92
C THR A 120 -14.05 2.23 -3.90
N THR A 121 -13.73 2.75 -2.71
CA THR A 121 -13.11 4.07 -2.54
C THR A 121 -11.72 4.12 -3.19
N SER A 122 -10.89 3.09 -3.00
CA SER A 122 -9.55 3.00 -3.60
C SER A 122 -9.61 2.91 -5.12
N VAL A 123 -10.57 2.14 -5.67
CA VAL A 123 -10.82 2.07 -7.12
C VAL A 123 -11.15 3.47 -7.67
N GLY A 124 -12.07 4.18 -7.01
CA GLY A 124 -12.48 5.52 -7.44
C GLY A 124 -11.35 6.53 -7.38
N LYS A 125 -10.57 6.53 -6.30
CA LYS A 125 -9.40 7.41 -6.15
C LYS A 125 -8.30 7.10 -7.17
N LEU A 126 -7.99 5.82 -7.38
CA LEU A 126 -7.00 5.41 -8.38
C LEU A 126 -7.45 5.78 -9.80
N ALA A 127 -8.75 5.61 -10.10
CA ALA A 127 -9.31 6.03 -11.38
C ALA A 127 -9.14 7.53 -11.62
N GLY A 128 -9.43 8.37 -10.62
CA GLY A 128 -9.22 9.82 -10.71
C GLY A 128 -7.77 10.17 -10.96
N LYS A 129 -6.84 9.60 -10.20
CA LYS A 129 -5.40 9.85 -10.39
C LYS A 129 -4.89 9.44 -11.76
N LEU A 130 -5.30 8.29 -12.27
CA LEU A 130 -4.93 7.84 -13.61
C LEU A 130 -5.53 8.76 -14.68
N LYS A 131 -6.76 9.22 -14.46
CA LYS A 131 -7.42 10.18 -15.35
C LYS A 131 -6.69 11.51 -15.39
N ASP A 132 -6.25 12.04 -14.24
CA ASP A 132 -5.49 13.30 -14.14
C ASP A 132 -4.10 13.18 -14.81
N GLN A 133 -3.55 11.97 -14.89
CA GLN A 133 -2.35 11.64 -15.67
C GLN A 133 -2.63 11.51 -17.19
N GLY A 134 -3.87 11.78 -17.64
CA GLY A 134 -4.28 11.69 -19.03
C GLY A 134 -4.63 10.29 -19.54
N LYS A 135 -4.72 9.29 -18.64
CA LYS A 135 -5.07 7.92 -19.03
C LYS A 135 -6.56 7.77 -19.33
N LYS A 136 -6.89 6.90 -20.27
CA LYS A 136 -8.26 6.45 -20.53
C LYS A 136 -8.57 5.28 -19.61
N VAL A 137 -9.44 5.50 -18.64
CA VAL A 137 -9.79 4.52 -17.61
C VAL A 137 -11.23 4.04 -17.81
N VAL A 138 -11.44 2.74 -17.64
CA VAL A 138 -12.76 2.10 -17.55
C VAL A 138 -12.85 1.37 -16.22
N LEU A 139 -14.01 1.47 -15.54
CA LEU A 139 -14.30 0.76 -14.32
C LEU A 139 -15.23 -0.43 -14.58
N ALA A 140 -14.97 -1.55 -13.90
CA ALA A 140 -15.86 -2.70 -13.85
C ALA A 140 -16.43 -2.85 -12.43
N ALA A 141 -17.76 -2.74 -12.26
CA ALA A 141 -18.46 -2.95 -11.00
C ALA A 141 -18.72 -4.46 -10.78
N ALA A 142 -17.66 -5.20 -10.45
CA ALA A 142 -17.74 -6.65 -10.25
C ALA A 142 -18.10 -7.07 -8.80
N ASP A 143 -18.30 -6.13 -7.85
CA ASP A 143 -18.97 -6.40 -6.58
C ASP A 143 -20.50 -6.40 -6.77
N THR A 144 -21.01 -7.41 -7.42
CA THR A 144 -22.43 -7.52 -7.79
C THR A 144 -23.34 -7.98 -6.65
N PHE A 145 -22.76 -8.37 -5.53
CA PHE A 145 -23.50 -8.88 -4.38
C PHE A 145 -24.00 -7.82 -3.42
N ARG A 146 -23.41 -6.63 -3.48
CA ARG A 146 -23.78 -5.50 -2.64
C ARG A 146 -24.42 -4.44 -3.52
N ALA A 147 -25.73 -4.25 -3.41
CA ALA A 147 -26.47 -3.23 -4.16
C ALA A 147 -25.82 -1.84 -4.03
N ALA A 148 -25.44 -1.45 -2.81
CA ALA A 148 -24.81 -0.16 -2.53
C ALA A 148 -23.38 -0.04 -3.11
N ALA A 149 -22.70 -1.13 -3.49
CA ALA A 149 -21.34 -1.05 -4.03
C ALA A 149 -21.35 -0.48 -5.46
N GLY A 150 -22.30 -0.90 -6.28
CA GLY A 150 -22.49 -0.38 -7.63
C GLY A 150 -22.78 1.13 -7.62
N ASP A 151 -23.72 1.56 -6.76
CA ASP A 151 -24.06 2.98 -6.62
C ASP A 151 -22.87 3.80 -6.11
N GLN A 152 -22.13 3.28 -5.13
CA GLN A 152 -20.93 3.93 -4.61
C GLN A 152 -19.85 4.08 -5.69
N LEU A 153 -19.62 3.03 -6.49
CA LEU A 153 -18.64 3.08 -7.57
C LEU A 153 -19.08 4.06 -8.68
N LEU A 154 -20.39 4.14 -8.94
CA LEU A 154 -20.94 5.08 -9.91
C LEU A 154 -20.69 6.54 -9.48
N GLU A 155 -20.86 6.85 -8.19
CA GLU A 155 -20.53 8.18 -7.67
C GLU A 155 -19.04 8.52 -7.83
N TRP A 156 -18.15 7.55 -7.58
CA TRP A 156 -16.73 7.69 -7.84
C TRP A 156 -16.41 7.86 -9.33
N ALA A 157 -17.07 7.09 -10.20
CA ALA A 157 -16.92 7.21 -11.65
C ALA A 157 -17.28 8.62 -12.15
N LYS A 158 -18.37 9.19 -11.63
CA LYS A 158 -18.78 10.58 -11.92
C LYS A 158 -17.74 11.59 -11.44
N ARG A 159 -17.25 11.46 -10.19
CA ARG A 159 -16.24 12.37 -9.63
C ARG A 159 -14.93 12.32 -10.41
N ALA A 160 -14.48 11.12 -10.79
CA ALA A 160 -13.27 10.89 -11.57
C ALA A 160 -13.46 11.18 -13.08
N ASN A 161 -14.69 11.44 -13.53
CA ASN A 161 -15.04 11.60 -14.95
C ASN A 161 -14.54 10.42 -15.81
N VAL A 162 -14.84 9.20 -15.36
CA VAL A 162 -14.51 7.93 -16.04
C VAL A 162 -15.76 7.11 -16.26
N GLU A 163 -15.73 6.21 -17.24
CA GLU A 163 -16.85 5.34 -17.54
C GLU A 163 -16.84 4.09 -16.64
N MET A 164 -18.02 3.68 -16.23
CA MET A 164 -18.25 2.46 -15.46
C MET A 164 -19.13 1.49 -16.23
N ILE A 165 -18.71 0.23 -16.26
CA ILE A 165 -19.48 -0.91 -16.73
C ILE A 165 -19.96 -1.68 -15.50
N GLY A 166 -21.27 -1.85 -15.38
CA GLY A 166 -21.91 -2.58 -14.28
C GLY A 166 -22.96 -3.55 -14.78
N GLY A 167 -23.29 -4.53 -13.94
CA GLY A 167 -24.39 -5.45 -14.14
C GLY A 167 -25.56 -5.12 -13.21
N GLN A 168 -26.66 -5.89 -13.34
CA GLN A 168 -27.74 -5.89 -12.35
C GLN A 168 -27.23 -6.52 -11.03
N GLU A 169 -27.88 -6.19 -9.93
CA GLU A 169 -27.62 -6.85 -8.65
C GLU A 169 -27.74 -8.38 -8.78
N GLY A 170 -26.74 -9.11 -8.26
CA GLY A 170 -26.66 -10.57 -8.38
C GLY A 170 -26.16 -11.09 -9.72
N ALA A 171 -25.77 -10.23 -10.66
CA ALA A 171 -25.12 -10.66 -11.90
C ALA A 171 -23.82 -11.43 -11.61
N ASP A 172 -23.41 -12.27 -12.57
CA ASP A 172 -22.11 -12.96 -12.47
C ASP A 172 -20.95 -11.94 -12.59
N PRO A 173 -20.07 -11.81 -11.58
CA PRO A 173 -18.93 -10.89 -11.64
C PRO A 173 -18.06 -11.08 -12.89
N ALA A 174 -17.88 -12.31 -13.33
CA ALA A 174 -17.09 -12.62 -14.53
C ALA A 174 -17.78 -12.13 -15.82
N ALA A 175 -19.11 -12.10 -15.88
CA ALA A 175 -19.83 -11.51 -17.00
C ALA A 175 -19.65 -9.99 -17.05
N VAL A 176 -19.71 -9.32 -15.89
CA VAL A 176 -19.42 -7.86 -15.79
C VAL A 176 -18.00 -7.55 -16.27
N VAL A 177 -17.01 -8.35 -15.88
CA VAL A 177 -15.62 -8.18 -16.34
C VAL A 177 -15.51 -8.43 -17.83
N TYR A 178 -16.22 -9.42 -18.39
CA TYR A 178 -16.26 -9.66 -19.84
C TYR A 178 -16.78 -8.44 -20.62
N ASP A 179 -17.90 -7.87 -20.19
CA ASP A 179 -18.49 -6.68 -20.80
C ASP A 179 -17.54 -5.45 -20.65
N ALA A 180 -16.90 -5.33 -19.50
CA ALA A 180 -15.92 -4.26 -19.24
C ALA A 180 -14.67 -4.38 -20.13
N VAL A 181 -14.17 -5.59 -20.40
CA VAL A 181 -13.08 -5.84 -21.35
C VAL A 181 -13.50 -5.44 -22.77
N ALA A 182 -14.71 -5.84 -23.20
CA ALA A 182 -15.22 -5.43 -24.53
C ALA A 182 -15.31 -3.91 -24.64
N ALA A 183 -15.79 -3.25 -23.59
CA ALA A 183 -15.87 -1.79 -23.50
C ALA A 183 -14.48 -1.14 -23.53
N ALA A 184 -13.53 -1.65 -22.75
CA ALA A 184 -12.16 -1.15 -22.70
C ALA A 184 -11.45 -1.24 -24.06
N LYS A 185 -11.62 -2.36 -24.77
CA LYS A 185 -11.11 -2.55 -26.14
C LYS A 185 -11.73 -1.54 -27.12
N ALA A 186 -13.05 -1.42 -27.12
CA ALA A 186 -13.77 -0.53 -28.03
C ALA A 186 -13.38 0.95 -27.85
N ARG A 187 -13.02 1.35 -26.63
CA ARG A 187 -12.61 2.71 -26.27
C ARG A 187 -11.11 2.95 -26.32
N ASN A 188 -10.34 1.89 -26.61
CA ASN A 188 -8.89 1.89 -26.51
C ASN A 188 -8.45 2.44 -25.15
N ALA A 189 -9.00 1.87 -24.06
CA ALA A 189 -8.64 2.22 -22.70
C ALA A 189 -7.20 1.81 -22.37
N ASP A 190 -6.52 2.66 -21.59
CA ASP A 190 -5.18 2.37 -21.09
C ASP A 190 -5.25 1.43 -19.88
N VAL A 191 -6.24 1.66 -19.00
CA VAL A 191 -6.41 0.89 -17.76
C VAL A 191 -7.86 0.49 -17.54
N LEU A 192 -8.09 -0.80 -17.25
CA LEU A 192 -9.35 -1.34 -16.75
C LEU A 192 -9.20 -1.64 -15.25
N LEU A 193 -9.97 -0.96 -14.40
CA LEU A 193 -10.01 -1.21 -12.96
C LEU A 193 -11.25 -2.02 -12.60
N CYS A 194 -11.08 -3.15 -11.90
CA CYS A 194 -12.17 -4.04 -11.51
C CYS A 194 -12.35 -4.02 -9.97
N ASP A 195 -13.49 -3.48 -9.49
CA ASP A 195 -13.90 -3.56 -8.09
C ASP A 195 -14.57 -4.92 -7.83
N THR A 196 -14.00 -5.76 -6.96
CA THR A 196 -14.48 -7.12 -6.70
C THR A 196 -15.14 -7.27 -5.33
N ALA A 197 -15.90 -8.34 -5.13
CA ALA A 197 -16.51 -8.65 -3.83
C ALA A 197 -15.46 -9.00 -2.76
N GLY A 198 -15.76 -8.67 -1.50
CA GLY A 198 -14.85 -8.85 -0.35
C GLY A 198 -15.20 -10.05 0.54
N ARG A 199 -15.30 -11.27 0.01
CA ARG A 199 -15.84 -12.46 0.72
C ARG A 199 -14.76 -13.41 1.21
N LEU A 200 -13.75 -12.93 1.93
CA LEU A 200 -12.64 -13.78 2.40
C LEU A 200 -13.11 -14.92 3.33
N HIS A 201 -14.19 -14.73 4.10
CA HIS A 201 -14.79 -15.77 4.95
C HIS A 201 -15.28 -17.01 4.17
N ASN A 202 -15.46 -16.90 2.85
CA ASN A 202 -15.73 -18.02 1.96
C ASN A 202 -14.63 -18.14 0.89
N LYS A 203 -13.42 -18.50 1.34
CA LYS A 203 -12.22 -18.63 0.51
C LYS A 203 -12.46 -19.43 -0.77
N LYS A 204 -13.19 -20.53 -0.68
CA LYS A 204 -13.45 -21.40 -1.85
C LYS A 204 -14.22 -20.66 -2.94
N ASN A 205 -15.31 -19.99 -2.58
CA ASN A 205 -16.12 -19.26 -3.55
C ASN A 205 -15.35 -18.07 -4.13
N LEU A 206 -14.60 -17.34 -3.29
CA LEU A 206 -13.75 -16.25 -3.75
C LEU A 206 -12.68 -16.73 -4.74
N MET A 207 -12.03 -17.86 -4.44
CA MET A 207 -11.04 -18.47 -5.33
C MET A 207 -11.65 -18.86 -6.68
N GLU A 208 -12.86 -19.48 -6.67
CA GLU A 208 -13.55 -19.86 -7.90
C GLU A 208 -13.96 -18.63 -8.72
N GLU A 209 -14.43 -17.57 -8.06
CA GLU A 209 -14.77 -16.31 -8.71
C GLU A 209 -13.54 -15.66 -9.36
N LEU A 210 -12.42 -15.51 -8.61
CA LEU A 210 -11.19 -14.95 -9.15
C LEU A 210 -10.60 -15.81 -10.28
N LYS A 211 -10.64 -17.14 -10.17
CA LYS A 211 -10.23 -18.04 -11.26
C LYS A 211 -11.08 -17.85 -12.52
N LYS A 212 -12.39 -17.62 -12.34
CA LYS A 212 -13.31 -17.39 -13.46
C LYS A 212 -13.02 -16.05 -14.13
N ILE A 213 -12.80 -15.00 -13.35
CA ILE A 213 -12.40 -13.68 -13.84
C ILE A 213 -11.07 -13.80 -14.60
N ASN A 214 -10.05 -14.44 -14.03
CA ASN A 214 -8.75 -14.61 -14.66
C ASN A 214 -8.84 -15.35 -16.00
N ARG A 215 -9.65 -16.42 -16.11
CA ARG A 215 -9.89 -17.11 -17.40
C ARG A 215 -10.52 -16.21 -18.45
N ILE A 216 -11.46 -15.33 -18.06
CA ILE A 216 -12.02 -14.32 -18.97
C ILE A 216 -10.93 -13.38 -19.46
N LEU A 217 -10.13 -12.84 -18.54
CA LEU A 217 -9.05 -11.93 -18.87
C LEU A 217 -8.00 -12.58 -19.77
N GLU A 218 -7.62 -13.83 -19.50
CA GLU A 218 -6.67 -14.61 -20.33
C GLU A 218 -7.15 -14.77 -21.77
N ARG A 219 -8.43 -15.05 -21.93
CA ARG A 219 -9.01 -15.28 -23.25
C ARG A 219 -9.30 -13.97 -23.99
N GLU A 220 -9.89 -13.00 -23.30
CA GLU A 220 -10.44 -11.80 -23.92
C GLU A 220 -9.45 -10.62 -23.92
N TYR A 221 -8.44 -10.61 -23.03
CA TYR A 221 -7.50 -9.51 -22.91
C TYR A 221 -6.06 -10.00 -22.67
N PRO A 222 -5.54 -10.91 -23.53
CA PRO A 222 -4.23 -11.57 -23.33
C PRO A 222 -3.05 -10.58 -23.32
N ASP A 223 -3.16 -9.49 -24.08
CA ASP A 223 -2.07 -8.51 -24.23
C ASP A 223 -2.04 -7.45 -23.12
N ALA A 224 -3.01 -7.47 -22.20
CA ALA A 224 -3.03 -6.52 -21.10
C ALA A 224 -2.13 -6.98 -19.96
N TYR A 225 -1.32 -6.05 -19.43
CA TYR A 225 -0.57 -6.27 -18.19
C TYR A 225 -1.55 -6.52 -17.03
N ARG A 226 -1.22 -7.47 -16.18
CA ARG A 226 -2.08 -7.88 -15.07
C ARG A 226 -1.54 -7.39 -13.74
N GLU A 227 -2.40 -6.75 -13.01
CA GLU A 227 -2.13 -6.26 -11.67
C GLU A 227 -3.23 -6.75 -10.72
N THR A 228 -2.86 -7.26 -9.55
CA THR A 228 -3.80 -7.62 -8.49
C THR A 228 -3.40 -6.88 -7.23
N LEU A 229 -4.21 -5.89 -6.83
CA LEU A 229 -3.97 -5.09 -5.64
C LEU A 229 -4.91 -5.53 -4.51
N VAL A 230 -4.36 -5.93 -3.38
CA VAL A 230 -5.15 -6.15 -2.17
C VAL A 230 -5.27 -4.86 -1.36
N VAL A 231 -6.49 -4.51 -1.00
CA VAL A 231 -6.77 -3.36 -0.13
C VAL A 231 -6.87 -3.82 1.31
N LEU A 232 -6.08 -3.20 2.18
CA LEU A 232 -6.00 -3.50 3.60
C LEU A 232 -6.25 -2.24 4.43
N ASP A 233 -6.89 -2.41 5.58
CA ASP A 233 -7.14 -1.35 6.56
C ASP A 233 -6.02 -1.33 7.60
N ALA A 234 -5.19 -0.28 7.60
CA ALA A 234 -4.05 -0.15 8.51
C ALA A 234 -4.45 -0.14 9.99
N THR A 235 -5.66 0.33 10.30
CA THR A 235 -6.15 0.38 11.70
C THR A 235 -6.30 -0.99 12.34
N THR A 236 -6.35 -2.05 11.52
CA THR A 236 -6.48 -3.43 11.99
C THR A 236 -5.15 -4.06 12.41
N GLY A 237 -4.00 -3.40 12.13
CA GLY A 237 -2.66 -3.86 12.54
C GLY A 237 -2.38 -5.27 12.02
N GLN A 238 -1.91 -6.18 12.89
CA GLN A 238 -1.55 -7.56 12.53
C GLN A 238 -2.67 -8.35 11.84
N ASN A 239 -3.95 -7.96 12.01
CA ASN A 239 -5.03 -8.57 11.25
C ASN A 239 -4.95 -8.22 9.75
N ALA A 240 -4.41 -7.05 9.37
CA ALA A 240 -4.17 -6.72 7.96
C ALA A 240 -3.13 -7.66 7.34
N LEU A 241 -2.05 -7.97 8.06
CA LEU A 241 -1.05 -8.95 7.64
C LEU A 241 -1.65 -10.35 7.47
N ALA A 242 -2.47 -10.80 8.44
CA ALA A 242 -3.17 -12.08 8.34
C ALA A 242 -4.09 -12.14 7.11
N GLN A 243 -4.83 -11.06 6.82
CA GLN A 243 -5.64 -10.96 5.61
C GLN A 243 -4.79 -11.02 4.33
N ALA A 244 -3.66 -10.31 4.28
CA ALA A 244 -2.76 -10.36 3.13
C ALA A 244 -2.26 -11.78 2.85
N ARG A 245 -1.86 -12.52 3.90
CA ARG A 245 -1.48 -13.94 3.78
C ARG A 245 -2.63 -14.79 3.23
N GLU A 246 -3.83 -14.63 3.76
CA GLU A 246 -5.01 -15.39 3.30
C GLU A 246 -5.35 -15.10 1.84
N PHE A 247 -5.22 -13.84 1.40
CA PHE A 247 -5.41 -13.48 0.00
C PHE A 247 -4.31 -14.03 -0.90
N SER A 248 -3.06 -14.13 -0.44
CA SER A 248 -1.95 -14.72 -1.19
C SER A 248 -2.15 -16.22 -1.47
N GLU A 249 -2.97 -16.91 -0.67
CA GLU A 249 -3.33 -18.31 -0.92
C GLU A 249 -4.33 -18.46 -2.08
N VAL A 250 -5.06 -17.40 -2.44
CA VAL A 250 -6.15 -17.46 -3.42
C VAL A 250 -5.91 -16.64 -4.68
N ALA A 251 -4.96 -15.71 -4.66
CA ALA A 251 -4.62 -14.84 -5.78
C ALA A 251 -3.14 -14.48 -5.81
N ASP A 252 -2.61 -14.28 -7.03
CA ASP A 252 -1.26 -13.75 -7.24
C ASP A 252 -1.29 -12.23 -6.99
N ILE A 253 -1.03 -11.82 -5.74
CA ILE A 253 -1.02 -10.42 -5.34
C ILE A 253 0.27 -9.78 -5.82
N THR A 254 0.15 -8.68 -6.55
CA THR A 254 1.29 -7.92 -7.09
C THR A 254 1.56 -6.62 -6.32
N GLY A 255 0.65 -6.23 -5.43
CA GLY A 255 0.83 -5.04 -4.60
C GLY A 255 -0.31 -4.82 -3.60
N ILE A 256 -0.09 -3.87 -2.73
CA ILE A 256 -0.98 -3.53 -1.62
C ILE A 256 -1.38 -2.06 -1.70
N ILE A 257 -2.65 -1.80 -1.42
CA ILE A 257 -3.18 -0.48 -1.08
C ILE A 257 -3.47 -0.48 0.42
N LEU A 258 -2.75 0.32 1.19
CA LEU A 258 -2.95 0.44 2.63
C LEU A 258 -3.77 1.69 2.94
N THR A 259 -4.97 1.51 3.47
CA THR A 259 -5.94 2.59 3.71
C THR A 259 -6.00 3.01 5.19
N LYS A 260 -6.62 4.15 5.46
CA LYS A 260 -6.90 4.70 6.80
C LYS A 260 -5.64 4.95 7.63
N MET A 261 -4.54 5.31 6.95
CA MET A 261 -3.27 5.60 7.59
C MET A 261 -3.31 6.87 8.47
N ASP A 262 -4.29 7.75 8.23
CA ASP A 262 -4.55 8.97 8.99
C ASP A 262 -5.17 8.74 10.38
N GLY A 263 -5.70 7.55 10.65
CA GLY A 263 -6.35 7.20 11.91
C GLY A 263 -5.65 6.12 12.72
N THR A 264 -4.45 5.69 12.34
CA THR A 264 -3.82 4.52 12.94
C THR A 264 -2.69 4.85 13.90
N ALA A 265 -2.66 4.15 15.04
CA ALA A 265 -1.47 4.03 15.90
C ALA A 265 -0.60 2.81 15.52
N LYS A 266 -0.90 2.14 14.41
CA LYS A 266 -0.32 0.86 13.97
C LYS A 266 0.41 1.00 12.64
N GLY A 267 1.13 2.12 12.46
CA GLY A 267 1.80 2.44 11.19
C GLY A 267 2.90 1.46 10.78
N GLY A 268 3.54 0.80 11.72
CA GLY A 268 4.55 -0.23 11.48
C GLY A 268 4.06 -1.43 10.67
N ILE A 269 2.74 -1.63 10.58
CA ILE A 269 2.14 -2.71 9.78
C ILE A 269 2.57 -2.69 8.30
N ALA A 270 2.86 -1.50 7.74
CA ALA A 270 3.37 -1.41 6.37
C ALA A 270 4.73 -2.10 6.22
N VAL A 271 5.60 -1.96 7.22
CA VAL A 271 6.92 -2.62 7.28
C VAL A 271 6.72 -4.13 7.43
N ALA A 272 5.86 -4.55 8.37
CA ALA A 272 5.56 -5.96 8.60
C ALA A 272 5.10 -6.68 7.32
N ILE A 273 4.13 -6.10 6.63
CA ILE A 273 3.55 -6.68 5.41
C ILE A 273 4.63 -6.85 4.33
N HIS A 274 5.42 -5.80 4.10
CA HIS A 274 6.46 -5.84 3.08
C HIS A 274 7.55 -6.87 3.41
N SER A 275 8.06 -6.84 4.64
CA SER A 275 9.13 -7.72 5.09
C SER A 275 8.71 -9.19 5.09
N GLU A 276 7.51 -9.52 5.59
CA GLU A 276 7.10 -10.91 5.76
C GLU A 276 6.53 -11.56 4.49
N LEU A 277 5.92 -10.80 3.60
CA LEU A 277 5.26 -11.34 2.41
C LEU A 277 6.01 -11.06 1.11
N GLY A 278 6.99 -10.15 1.12
CA GLY A 278 7.66 -9.71 -0.09
C GLY A 278 6.73 -9.00 -1.09
N ILE A 279 5.53 -8.59 -0.62
CA ILE A 279 4.55 -7.91 -1.47
C ILE A 279 4.67 -6.40 -1.25
N PRO A 280 4.91 -5.61 -2.31
CA PRO A 280 5.13 -4.18 -2.16
C PRO A 280 3.85 -3.43 -1.76
N VAL A 281 3.95 -2.55 -0.78
CA VAL A 281 2.93 -1.51 -0.56
C VAL A 281 3.09 -0.48 -1.67
N LYS A 282 2.12 -0.40 -2.58
CA LYS A 282 2.18 0.50 -3.75
C LYS A 282 1.47 1.82 -3.51
N TYR A 283 0.41 1.81 -2.73
CA TYR A 283 -0.37 3.02 -2.44
C TYR A 283 -0.73 3.12 -0.97
N ILE A 284 -0.77 4.35 -0.47
CA ILE A 284 -1.31 4.67 0.86
C ILE A 284 -2.48 5.65 0.72
N GLY A 285 -3.52 5.41 1.53
CA GLY A 285 -4.71 6.25 1.64
C GLY A 285 -4.82 6.93 3.00
N VAL A 286 -5.01 8.25 2.98
CA VAL A 286 -5.30 9.09 4.15
C VAL A 286 -6.50 9.97 3.83
N GLY A 287 -7.65 9.75 4.46
CA GLY A 287 -8.86 10.54 4.20
C GLY A 287 -9.69 10.10 2.98
N GLU A 288 -10.58 10.97 2.48
CA GLU A 288 -11.72 10.59 1.63
C GLU A 288 -11.70 11.19 0.22
N THR A 289 -10.75 12.09 -0.12
CA THR A 289 -10.69 12.71 -1.46
C THR A 289 -9.80 11.92 -2.43
N ILE A 290 -9.85 12.24 -3.73
CA ILE A 290 -9.02 11.58 -4.76
C ILE A 290 -7.54 11.76 -4.44
N GLU A 291 -7.16 12.94 -3.98
CA GLU A 291 -5.79 13.34 -3.64
C GLU A 291 -5.26 12.57 -2.42
N ASP A 292 -6.17 12.00 -1.61
CA ASP A 292 -5.84 11.24 -0.40
C ASP A 292 -5.38 9.80 -0.66
N LEU A 293 -5.20 9.39 -1.90
CA LEU A 293 -4.48 8.18 -2.29
C LEU A 293 -3.18 8.59 -2.98
N GLN A 294 -2.04 8.18 -2.45
CA GLN A 294 -0.73 8.49 -3.05
C GLN A 294 0.09 7.22 -3.27
N LYS A 295 1.01 7.27 -4.25
CA LYS A 295 2.05 6.26 -4.38
C LYS A 295 2.84 6.19 -3.10
N PHE A 296 3.21 4.97 -2.73
CA PHE A 296 4.09 4.76 -1.58
C PHE A 296 5.49 5.31 -1.89
N ASP A 297 6.02 6.08 -0.95
CA ASP A 297 7.38 6.57 -0.95
C ASP A 297 8.04 6.10 0.35
N SER A 298 9.01 5.19 0.25
CA SER A 298 9.66 4.59 1.40
C SER A 298 10.40 5.63 2.25
N ASN A 299 11.02 6.62 1.60
CA ASN A 299 11.76 7.67 2.30
C ASN A 299 10.83 8.55 3.12
N GLU A 300 9.75 9.05 2.50
CA GLU A 300 8.77 9.89 3.17
C GLU A 300 8.06 9.13 4.30
N PHE A 301 7.69 7.87 4.06
CA PHE A 301 7.01 7.04 5.05
C PHE A 301 7.89 6.76 6.26
N VAL A 302 9.13 6.31 6.05
CA VAL A 302 10.05 5.99 7.14
C VAL A 302 10.50 7.26 7.87
N ASN A 303 10.69 8.38 7.15
CA ASN A 303 10.91 9.68 7.80
C ASN A 303 9.75 10.08 8.71
N ALA A 304 8.50 9.88 8.26
CA ALA A 304 7.33 10.16 9.10
C ALA A 304 7.23 9.24 10.32
N LEU A 305 7.65 7.99 10.20
CA LEU A 305 7.60 7.00 11.27
C LEU A 305 8.68 7.22 12.34
N PHE A 306 9.88 7.68 11.94
CA PHE A 306 11.05 7.87 12.80
C PHE A 306 11.37 9.33 13.10
N ASP A 307 10.50 10.29 12.75
CA ASP A 307 10.68 11.75 12.94
C ASP A 307 12.00 12.30 12.38
N VAL A 308 12.45 11.75 11.26
CA VAL A 308 13.64 12.25 10.59
C VAL A 308 13.30 13.58 9.91
N LYS A 309 13.85 14.68 10.40
CA LYS A 309 13.70 16.00 9.76
C LYS A 309 14.31 15.94 8.36
N GLN A 310 13.54 16.28 7.34
CA GLN A 310 14.10 16.50 6.01
C GLN A 310 15.12 17.63 6.08
N GLU A 311 16.38 17.34 5.79
CA GLU A 311 17.32 18.40 5.44
C GLU A 311 16.77 19.06 4.17
N THR A 312 16.21 20.24 4.32
CA THR A 312 15.86 21.09 3.19
C THR A 312 17.16 21.35 2.42
N LYS A 313 17.29 20.79 1.22
CA LYS A 313 18.31 21.18 0.23
C LYS A 313 18.02 22.61 -0.23
N ASP A 314 18.26 23.57 0.64
CA ASP A 314 18.08 25.00 0.37
C ASP A 314 19.15 25.84 1.08
N SER A 315 20.42 25.44 0.90
CA SER A 315 21.55 26.29 1.33
C SER A 315 22.82 26.04 0.51
N THR A 316 22.70 26.09 -0.83
CA THR A 316 23.92 26.20 -1.68
C THR A 316 23.63 27.02 -2.95
N GLU A 317 23.01 28.19 -2.79
CA GLU A 317 23.02 29.23 -3.82
C GLU A 317 22.89 30.61 -3.15
N ARG A 318 23.87 30.96 -2.32
CA ARG A 318 24.19 32.37 -1.98
C ARG A 318 25.62 32.38 -1.48
N GLU A 319 26.56 32.45 -2.41
CA GLU A 319 27.87 33.08 -2.34
C GLU A 319 28.61 32.81 -3.65
N GLU A 320 28.31 33.64 -4.65
CA GLU A 320 29.30 34.15 -5.61
C GLU A 320 28.79 35.51 -6.13
#